data_cdfacfad8bba2496f342b8785053b238
#
_entry.id   cdfacfad8bba2496f342b8785053b238
#
_cell.length_a   1.000
_cell.length_b   1.000
_cell.length_c   1.000
_cell.angle_alpha   90.00
_cell.angle_beta   90.00
_cell.angle_gamma   90.00
#
_symmetry.space_group_name_H-M   'P 1'
#
loop_
_entity.id
_entity.type
_entity.pdbx_description
1 polymer ?
#
loop_
_entity_poly.entity_id
_entity_poly.type
_entity_poly.pdbx_seq_one_letter_code
_entity_poly.pdbx_strand_id
1 'polypeptide(L)'
;MSLETPDLKVNLKDKYESSLADWIEMEKAAIQLIHLTGTLWFDRSVELVLFRNQLVDRSASEILHLHQYSKEIVKKPIDIHDTKALAEVMLTMDLAPSRIDIGRLNFEWITEKGNYKSITDFANDKLKGYIGKEKKSIIPRDVVLYGFGRIGRLLARELIAQAGKGEQLRLRAVVTRSSSNEDLAKRADLLRNDSVHGAFPGTVIVDEANSALIVNGHSVRMIAASDPAAIDYTSYGIHDALVIDNTGIARDREGLGKHLKSKGVSKVLLTAPGKGDVPNVVYGVNQEAFDHHKEQIFSAASCTTNAIVPVLAVIENVFGIERGHIETIHSYTNDQKILDQAHSDQRRARAAALNMIPTSTGAAKAISEVLPQLKGKLDGLAVRVPVELARSEEHTSELQSRL
;
A
#
# COMPACT_ATOMS: atom_id res chain seq x y z
N MET A 1 31.34 -3.45 -59.91
CA MET A 1 29.90 -3.57 -59.62
C MET A 1 29.70 -3.12 -58.18
N SER A 2 29.44 -1.85 -58.01
CA SER A 2 29.18 -1.23 -56.70
C SER A 2 27.73 -1.45 -56.35
N LEU A 3 27.49 -2.19 -55.30
CA LEU A 3 26.14 -2.31 -54.69
C LEU A 3 25.84 -1.02 -53.93
N GLU A 4 25.10 -0.14 -54.59
CA GLU A 4 24.46 1.01 -53.94
C GLU A 4 23.40 0.48 -52.96
N THR A 5 23.50 0.87 -51.66
CA THR A 5 22.47 0.71 -50.65
C THR A 5 21.95 2.09 -50.19
N PRO A 6 21.18 2.80 -51.04
CA PRO A 6 20.58 4.09 -50.66
C PRO A 6 19.29 3.95 -49.82
N ASP A 7 18.48 2.94 -50.06
CA ASP A 7 17.11 2.87 -49.49
C ASP A 7 17.02 2.51 -47.99
N LEU A 8 18.00 1.80 -47.44
CA LEU A 8 17.98 1.38 -46.07
C LEU A 8 18.22 2.55 -45.08
N LYS A 9 19.08 3.50 -45.42
CA LYS A 9 19.43 4.66 -44.55
C LYS A 9 18.29 5.67 -44.47
N VAL A 10 17.61 5.95 -45.58
CA VAL A 10 16.47 6.87 -45.63
C VAL A 10 15.32 6.27 -44.82
N ASN A 11 15.01 4.99 -45.01
CA ASN A 11 13.92 4.31 -44.28
C ASN A 11 14.13 4.21 -42.76
N LEU A 12 15.37 4.08 -42.28
CA LEU A 12 15.71 4.07 -40.86
C LEU A 12 15.59 5.45 -40.21
N LYS A 13 15.94 6.52 -40.90
CA LYS A 13 15.80 7.89 -40.42
C LYS A 13 14.32 8.27 -40.28
N ASP A 14 13.53 8.00 -41.30
CA ASP A 14 12.08 8.27 -41.29
C ASP A 14 11.37 7.47 -40.20
N LYS A 15 11.78 6.24 -39.97
CA LYS A 15 11.25 5.41 -38.89
C LYS A 15 11.62 5.94 -37.49
N TYR A 16 12.83 6.45 -37.32
CA TYR A 16 13.28 7.07 -36.07
C TYR A 16 12.47 8.33 -35.75
N GLU A 17 12.36 9.23 -36.74
CA GLU A 17 11.62 10.51 -36.58
C GLU A 17 10.12 10.24 -36.29
N SER A 18 9.52 9.29 -36.96
CA SER A 18 8.11 8.86 -36.69
C SER A 18 7.96 8.30 -35.27
N SER A 19 8.83 7.38 -34.85
CA SER A 19 8.77 6.79 -33.51
C SER A 19 9.00 7.81 -32.42
N LEU A 20 9.87 8.80 -32.65
CA LEU A 20 10.10 9.90 -31.70
C LEU A 20 8.88 10.81 -31.62
N ALA A 21 8.27 11.15 -32.76
CA ALA A 21 7.05 11.95 -32.79
C ALA A 21 5.90 11.26 -32.03
N ASP A 22 5.69 9.97 -32.24
CA ASP A 22 4.69 9.17 -31.53
C ASP A 22 4.95 9.16 -30.03
N TRP A 23 6.21 8.99 -29.61
CA TRP A 23 6.59 9.06 -28.19
C TRP A 23 6.29 10.42 -27.58
N ILE A 24 6.62 11.51 -28.27
CA ILE A 24 6.36 12.88 -27.79
C ILE A 24 4.85 13.09 -27.57
N GLU A 25 4.01 12.62 -28.47
CA GLU A 25 2.55 12.74 -28.31
C GLU A 25 2.03 11.91 -27.14
N MET A 26 2.55 10.70 -26.94
CA MET A 26 2.19 9.89 -25.75
C MET A 26 2.65 10.58 -24.45
N GLU A 27 3.86 11.16 -24.42
CA GLU A 27 4.38 11.87 -23.25
C GLU A 27 3.55 13.12 -22.92
N LYS A 28 3.15 13.90 -23.92
CA LYS A 28 2.22 15.02 -23.75
C LYS A 28 0.88 14.57 -23.17
N ALA A 29 0.32 13.48 -23.67
CA ALA A 29 -0.93 12.92 -23.15
C ALA A 29 -0.77 12.46 -21.70
N ALA A 30 0.36 11.85 -21.33
CA ALA A 30 0.66 11.45 -19.95
C ALA A 30 0.75 12.66 -19.01
N ILE A 31 1.41 13.75 -19.43
CA ILE A 31 1.49 15.01 -18.66
C ILE A 31 0.10 15.60 -18.42
N GLN A 32 -0.75 15.59 -19.45
CA GLN A 32 -2.15 16.05 -19.32
C GLN A 32 -2.93 15.14 -18.36
N LEU A 33 -2.77 13.83 -18.45
CA LEU A 33 -3.40 12.87 -17.55
C LEU A 33 -2.97 13.08 -16.09
N ILE A 34 -1.71 13.44 -15.83
CA ILE A 34 -1.23 13.79 -14.48
C ILE A 34 -2.02 14.97 -13.93
N HIS A 35 -2.19 16.03 -14.72
CA HIS A 35 -2.96 17.21 -14.32
C HIS A 35 -4.42 16.85 -14.01
N LEU A 36 -5.07 16.08 -14.89
CA LEU A 36 -6.46 15.63 -14.72
C LEU A 36 -6.62 14.77 -13.47
N THR A 37 -5.69 13.85 -13.26
CA THR A 37 -5.66 12.99 -12.06
C THR A 37 -5.55 13.81 -10.78
N GLY A 38 -4.65 14.79 -10.75
CA GLY A 38 -4.49 15.70 -9.61
C GLY A 38 -5.77 16.51 -9.35
N THR A 39 -6.39 17.05 -10.38
CA THR A 39 -7.64 17.81 -10.26
C THR A 39 -8.78 16.94 -9.71
N LEU A 40 -8.97 15.74 -10.26
CA LEU A 40 -9.98 14.79 -9.75
C LEU A 40 -9.71 14.42 -8.29
N TRP A 41 -8.46 14.19 -7.92
CA TRP A 41 -8.08 13.82 -6.56
C TRP A 41 -8.27 14.96 -5.56
N PHE A 42 -7.66 16.12 -5.81
CA PHE A 42 -7.66 17.22 -4.86
C PHE A 42 -8.96 18.03 -4.84
N ASP A 43 -9.66 18.19 -5.98
CA ASP A 43 -10.85 19.01 -6.04
C ASP A 43 -12.15 18.20 -5.87
N ARG A 44 -12.16 16.94 -6.26
CA ARG A 44 -13.35 16.09 -6.30
C ARG A 44 -13.32 14.89 -5.37
N SER A 45 -12.18 14.58 -4.73
CA SER A 45 -11.94 13.36 -3.93
C SER A 45 -12.19 12.07 -4.74
N VAL A 46 -11.88 12.12 -6.05
CA VAL A 46 -11.97 10.97 -6.95
C VAL A 46 -10.56 10.48 -7.22
N GLU A 47 -10.22 9.30 -6.69
CA GLU A 47 -8.94 8.62 -6.91
C GLU A 47 -8.98 7.81 -8.19
N LEU A 48 -8.05 8.09 -9.10
CA LEU A 48 -7.84 7.26 -10.28
C LEU A 48 -6.75 6.23 -10.05
N VAL A 49 -7.04 4.98 -10.40
CA VAL A 49 -6.05 3.90 -10.43
C VAL A 49 -6.03 3.25 -11.82
N LEU A 50 -4.89 2.69 -12.21
CA LEU A 50 -4.71 1.95 -13.44
C LEU A 50 -4.35 0.50 -13.10
N PHE A 51 -5.33 -0.40 -13.21
CA PHE A 51 -5.20 -1.79 -12.76
C PHE A 51 -4.61 -1.88 -11.35
N ARG A 52 -5.24 -1.17 -10.39
CA ARG A 52 -4.87 -1.05 -8.97
C ARG A 52 -3.66 -0.15 -8.66
N ASN A 53 -2.86 0.24 -9.65
CA ASN A 53 -1.75 1.18 -9.44
C ASN A 53 -2.28 2.60 -9.34
N GLN A 54 -1.93 3.32 -8.28
CA GLN A 54 -2.28 4.74 -8.12
C GLN A 54 -1.63 5.58 -9.22
N LEU A 55 -2.35 6.58 -9.73
CA LEU A 55 -1.85 7.53 -10.72
C LEU A 55 -1.38 8.86 -10.10
N VAL A 56 -1.72 9.12 -8.84
CA VAL A 56 -1.26 10.32 -8.12
C VAL A 56 0.23 10.21 -7.84
N ASP A 57 0.94 11.34 -7.94
CA ASP A 57 2.40 11.46 -7.71
C ASP A 57 3.27 10.60 -8.65
N ARG A 58 2.76 10.27 -9.84
CA ARG A 58 3.50 9.58 -10.89
C ARG A 58 4.09 10.54 -11.90
N SER A 59 5.28 10.21 -12.39
CA SER A 59 5.88 10.87 -13.56
C SER A 59 5.21 10.40 -14.86
N ALA A 60 5.40 11.17 -15.95
CA ALA A 60 4.93 10.77 -17.27
C ALA A 60 5.47 9.41 -17.70
N SER A 61 6.77 9.15 -17.46
CA SER A 61 7.40 7.87 -17.77
C SER A 61 6.80 6.70 -17.01
N GLU A 62 6.48 6.87 -15.71
CA GLU A 62 5.83 5.82 -14.92
C GLU A 62 4.41 5.53 -15.43
N ILE A 63 3.65 6.56 -15.82
CA ILE A 63 2.32 6.37 -16.41
C ILE A 63 2.39 5.60 -17.72
N LEU A 64 3.33 5.97 -18.61
CA LEU A 64 3.55 5.24 -19.86
C LEU A 64 4.00 3.79 -19.61
N HIS A 65 4.85 3.58 -18.61
CA HIS A 65 5.23 2.23 -18.20
C HIS A 65 4.04 1.41 -17.68
N LEU A 66 3.12 2.01 -16.92
CA LEU A 66 1.89 1.32 -16.49
C LEU A 66 0.98 0.93 -17.68
N HIS A 67 0.94 1.74 -18.75
CA HIS A 67 0.22 1.36 -19.98
C HIS A 67 0.90 0.19 -20.70
N GLN A 68 2.24 0.16 -20.73
CA GLN A 68 2.97 -0.99 -21.25
C GLN A 68 2.74 -2.24 -20.39
N TYR A 69 2.82 -2.12 -19.07
CA TYR A 69 2.51 -3.20 -18.11
C TYR A 69 1.11 -3.77 -18.34
N SER A 70 0.12 -2.93 -18.62
CA SER A 70 -1.25 -3.37 -18.89
C SER A 70 -1.32 -4.32 -20.12
N LYS A 71 -0.54 -4.03 -21.16
CA LYS A 71 -0.45 -4.84 -22.37
C LYS A 71 0.30 -6.15 -22.13
N GLU A 72 1.47 -6.06 -21.48
CA GLU A 72 2.41 -7.19 -21.39
C GLU A 72 2.05 -8.17 -20.27
N ILE A 73 1.67 -7.66 -19.11
CA ILE A 73 1.45 -8.45 -17.90
C ILE A 73 -0.04 -8.70 -17.65
N VAL A 74 -0.84 -7.63 -17.61
CA VAL A 74 -2.29 -7.73 -17.34
C VAL A 74 -3.04 -8.31 -18.54
N LYS A 75 -2.42 -8.33 -19.74
CA LYS A 75 -3.03 -8.76 -21.00
C LYS A 75 -4.30 -7.99 -21.38
N LYS A 76 -4.37 -6.75 -20.97
CA LYS A 76 -5.44 -5.79 -21.28
C LYS A 76 -4.82 -4.53 -21.88
N PRO A 77 -4.50 -4.53 -23.20
CA PRO A 77 -3.91 -3.38 -23.83
C PRO A 77 -4.87 -2.18 -23.77
N ILE A 78 -4.35 -1.04 -23.40
CA ILE A 78 -5.06 0.23 -23.32
C ILE A 78 -4.25 1.32 -24.00
N ASP A 79 -4.91 2.40 -24.36
CA ASP A 79 -4.32 3.57 -25.02
C ASP A 79 -4.29 4.78 -24.07
N ILE A 80 -3.17 5.53 -24.07
CA ILE A 80 -3.00 6.71 -23.20
C ILE A 80 -3.94 7.85 -23.58
N HIS A 81 -4.26 8.03 -24.86
CA HIS A 81 -5.15 9.08 -25.33
C HIS A 81 -6.58 8.78 -24.91
N ASP A 82 -7.03 7.53 -24.97
CA ASP A 82 -8.33 7.09 -24.46
C ASP A 82 -8.40 7.22 -22.93
N THR A 83 -7.32 6.89 -22.21
CA THR A 83 -7.24 7.09 -20.74
C THR A 83 -7.40 8.57 -20.39
N LYS A 84 -6.71 9.46 -21.11
CA LYS A 84 -6.82 10.90 -20.95
C LYS A 84 -8.23 11.37 -21.25
N ALA A 85 -8.83 10.96 -22.36
CA ALA A 85 -10.17 11.36 -22.76
C ALA A 85 -11.23 10.93 -21.73
N LEU A 86 -11.10 9.73 -21.15
CA LEU A 86 -11.95 9.28 -20.05
C LEU A 86 -11.81 10.19 -18.81
N ALA A 87 -10.60 10.56 -18.45
CA ALA A 87 -10.37 11.47 -17.31
C ALA A 87 -10.95 12.88 -17.58
N GLU A 88 -10.86 13.40 -18.80
CA GLU A 88 -11.48 14.66 -19.22
C GLU A 88 -13.00 14.62 -19.07
N VAL A 89 -13.63 13.54 -19.51
CA VAL A 89 -15.08 13.34 -19.33
C VAL A 89 -15.45 13.28 -17.85
N MET A 90 -14.68 12.54 -17.03
CA MET A 90 -14.94 12.45 -15.59
C MET A 90 -14.90 13.80 -14.88
N LEU A 91 -14.08 14.76 -15.33
CA LEU A 91 -14.08 16.12 -14.80
C LEU A 91 -15.38 16.88 -15.06
N THR A 92 -16.12 16.53 -16.10
CA THR A 92 -17.42 17.17 -16.42
C THR A 92 -18.58 16.54 -15.66
N MET A 93 -18.35 15.36 -15.02
CA MET A 93 -19.39 14.60 -14.32
C MET A 93 -19.48 15.02 -12.85
N ASP A 94 -20.67 14.96 -12.24
CA ASP A 94 -20.85 15.15 -10.80
C ASP A 94 -20.62 13.81 -10.07
N LEU A 95 -19.34 13.40 -10.00
CA LEU A 95 -18.94 12.17 -9.34
C LEU A 95 -18.89 12.35 -7.82
N ALA A 96 -19.45 11.40 -7.11
CA ALA A 96 -19.25 11.27 -5.67
C ALA A 96 -17.79 10.86 -5.37
N PRO A 97 -17.24 11.17 -4.16
CA PRO A 97 -15.94 10.68 -3.72
C PRO A 97 -15.83 9.17 -3.90
N SER A 98 -14.82 8.73 -4.66
CA SER A 98 -14.73 7.33 -5.09
C SER A 98 -13.32 6.98 -5.59
N ARG A 99 -13.03 5.68 -5.64
CA ARG A 99 -11.84 5.14 -6.30
C ARG A 99 -12.26 4.43 -7.57
N ILE A 100 -11.75 4.90 -8.71
CA ILE A 100 -12.15 4.44 -10.03
C ILE A 100 -10.95 3.85 -10.78
N ASP A 101 -11.08 2.62 -11.24
CA ASP A 101 -10.06 1.98 -12.09
C ASP A 101 -10.24 2.41 -13.54
N ILE A 102 -9.52 3.47 -13.92
CA ILE A 102 -9.56 4.02 -15.27
C ILE A 102 -8.92 3.08 -16.31
N GLY A 103 -7.96 2.23 -15.87
CA GLY A 103 -7.37 1.22 -16.74
C GLY A 103 -8.39 0.18 -17.16
N ARG A 104 -9.22 -0.28 -16.21
CA ARG A 104 -10.33 -1.17 -16.50
C ARG A 104 -11.36 -0.50 -17.41
N LEU A 105 -11.75 0.75 -17.13
CA LEU A 105 -12.69 1.49 -17.97
C LEU A 105 -12.17 1.69 -19.39
N ASN A 106 -10.89 2.01 -19.56
CA ASN A 106 -10.29 2.14 -20.88
C ASN A 106 -10.34 0.82 -21.66
N PHE A 107 -10.00 -0.29 -21.01
CA PHE A 107 -10.10 -1.59 -21.64
C PHE A 107 -11.54 -1.95 -22.04
N GLU A 108 -12.51 -1.67 -21.19
CA GLU A 108 -13.94 -1.84 -21.49
C GLU A 108 -14.36 -0.91 -22.65
N TRP A 109 -13.90 0.35 -22.69
CA TRP A 109 -14.12 1.26 -23.81
C TRP A 109 -13.62 0.68 -25.14
N ILE A 110 -12.37 0.23 -25.19
CA ILE A 110 -11.78 -0.35 -26.42
C ILE A 110 -12.60 -1.54 -26.93
N THR A 111 -13.11 -2.35 -26.02
CA THR A 111 -13.87 -3.57 -26.38
C THR A 111 -15.33 -3.31 -26.71
N GLU A 112 -15.93 -2.26 -26.14
CA GLU A 112 -17.38 -2.02 -26.21
C GLU A 112 -17.74 -0.74 -27.00
N LYS A 113 -16.76 0.06 -27.46
CA LYS A 113 -17.00 1.36 -28.11
C LYS A 113 -17.98 1.33 -29.27
N GLY A 114 -18.12 0.19 -29.94
CA GLY A 114 -19.13 0.03 -31.00
C GLY A 114 -20.59 0.08 -30.53
N ASN A 115 -20.82 -0.05 -29.22
CA ASN A 115 -22.15 0.00 -28.60
C ASN A 115 -22.56 1.41 -28.16
N TYR A 116 -21.65 2.39 -28.23
CA TYR A 116 -21.86 3.74 -27.73
C TYR A 116 -21.63 4.79 -28.83
N LYS A 117 -22.32 5.90 -28.75
CA LYS A 117 -22.17 7.00 -29.70
C LYS A 117 -20.90 7.82 -29.44
N SER A 118 -20.46 7.86 -28.20
CA SER A 118 -19.28 8.60 -27.74
C SER A 118 -18.67 8.01 -26.48
N ILE A 119 -17.43 8.39 -26.18
CA ILE A 119 -16.76 8.06 -24.92
C ILE A 119 -17.49 8.66 -23.71
N THR A 120 -18.18 9.80 -23.92
CA THR A 120 -19.02 10.44 -22.89
C THR A 120 -20.23 9.59 -22.55
N ASP A 121 -20.94 9.04 -23.56
CA ASP A 121 -22.09 8.16 -23.35
C ASP A 121 -21.66 6.87 -22.61
N PHE A 122 -20.54 6.31 -23.01
CA PHE A 122 -19.94 5.16 -22.33
C PHE A 122 -19.63 5.46 -20.86
N ALA A 123 -18.91 6.57 -20.59
CA ALA A 123 -18.55 6.95 -19.23
C ALA A 123 -19.78 7.19 -18.35
N ASN A 124 -20.82 7.87 -18.89
CA ASN A 124 -22.07 8.10 -18.18
C ASN A 124 -22.79 6.78 -17.83
N ASP A 125 -22.80 5.81 -18.72
CA ASP A 125 -23.42 4.51 -18.44
C ASP A 125 -22.63 3.71 -17.39
N LYS A 126 -21.30 3.61 -17.56
CA LYS A 126 -20.44 2.83 -16.64
C LYS A 126 -20.34 3.46 -15.24
N LEU A 127 -20.38 4.77 -15.15
CA LEU A 127 -20.22 5.52 -13.89
C LEU A 127 -21.55 6.01 -13.30
N LYS A 128 -22.71 5.66 -13.87
CA LYS A 128 -24.04 6.07 -13.34
C LYS A 128 -24.25 5.77 -11.86
N GLY A 129 -23.59 4.72 -11.36
CA GLY A 129 -23.61 4.36 -9.95
C GLY A 129 -22.90 5.36 -9.03
N TYR A 130 -22.08 6.26 -9.56
CA TYR A 130 -21.28 7.25 -8.83
C TYR A 130 -21.76 8.68 -9.03
N ILE A 131 -22.71 8.93 -9.96
CA ILE A 131 -23.22 10.26 -10.32
C ILE A 131 -24.37 10.64 -9.39
N GLY A 132 -24.40 11.89 -8.93
CA GLY A 132 -25.54 12.48 -8.20
C GLY A 132 -25.84 11.82 -6.85
N LYS A 133 -25.00 10.93 -6.35
CA LYS A 133 -25.13 10.41 -4.99
C LYS A 133 -24.81 11.52 -4.00
N GLU A 134 -25.63 11.61 -2.95
CA GLU A 134 -25.34 12.49 -1.82
C GLU A 134 -23.88 12.31 -1.43
N LYS A 135 -23.12 13.38 -1.50
CA LYS A 135 -21.74 13.42 -1.00
C LYS A 135 -21.84 13.21 0.51
N LYS A 136 -21.86 11.95 0.95
CA LYS A 136 -21.74 11.67 2.38
C LYS A 136 -20.43 12.31 2.82
N SER A 137 -20.55 13.34 3.65
CA SER A 137 -19.41 13.95 4.29
C SER A 137 -18.67 12.83 5.04
N ILE A 138 -17.54 12.38 4.50
CA ILE A 138 -16.67 11.45 5.22
C ILE A 138 -16.09 12.25 6.37
N ILE A 139 -16.43 11.88 7.60
CA ILE A 139 -15.83 12.50 8.77
C ILE A 139 -14.38 11.99 8.83
N PRO A 140 -13.40 12.90 8.67
CA PRO A 140 -12.01 12.49 8.69
C PRO A 140 -11.63 11.83 10.01
N ARG A 141 -10.88 10.73 9.95
CA ARG A 141 -10.40 10.05 11.14
C ARG A 141 -8.95 10.38 11.41
N ASP A 142 -8.68 10.85 12.61
CA ASP A 142 -7.32 11.09 13.08
C ASP A 142 -6.57 9.76 13.30
N VAL A 143 -5.34 9.69 12.83
CA VAL A 143 -4.45 8.53 12.99
C VAL A 143 -3.23 8.94 13.80
N VAL A 144 -2.86 8.09 14.74
CA VAL A 144 -1.65 8.21 15.53
C VAL A 144 -0.80 6.96 15.33
N LEU A 145 0.45 7.12 14.95
CA LEU A 145 1.41 6.02 14.91
C LEU A 145 2.15 5.91 16.23
N TYR A 146 1.96 4.83 16.95
CA TYR A 146 2.71 4.53 18.16
C TYR A 146 3.92 3.66 17.81
N GLY A 147 5.12 4.29 17.83
CA GLY A 147 6.36 3.72 17.31
C GLY A 147 6.67 4.19 15.88
N PHE A 148 7.91 4.62 15.66
CA PHE A 148 8.39 5.16 14.38
C PHE A 148 9.65 4.44 13.90
N GLY A 149 9.61 3.10 14.00
CA GLY A 149 10.56 2.19 13.39
C GLY A 149 10.31 2.05 11.87
N ARG A 150 10.85 1.00 11.24
CA ARG A 150 10.66 0.74 9.80
C ARG A 150 9.17 0.74 9.41
N ILE A 151 8.36 -0.07 10.08
CA ILE A 151 6.92 -0.17 9.76
C ILE A 151 6.21 1.17 9.96
N GLY A 152 6.42 1.86 11.08
CA GLY A 152 5.80 3.16 11.34
C GLY A 152 6.16 4.21 10.29
N ARG A 153 7.42 4.24 9.80
CA ARG A 153 7.83 5.16 8.74
C ARG A 153 7.18 4.83 7.38
N LEU A 154 7.09 3.55 7.03
CA LEU A 154 6.43 3.13 5.79
C LEU A 154 4.93 3.42 5.83
N LEU A 155 4.27 3.17 6.97
CA LEU A 155 2.86 3.56 7.15
C LEU A 155 2.68 5.08 7.10
N ALA A 156 3.61 5.87 7.63
CA ALA A 156 3.54 7.33 7.51
C ALA A 156 3.61 7.77 6.04
N ARG A 157 4.52 7.18 5.23
CA ARG A 157 4.59 7.44 3.79
C ARG A 157 3.27 7.10 3.10
N GLU A 158 2.71 5.94 3.40
CA GLU A 158 1.45 5.47 2.81
C GLU A 158 0.26 6.34 3.21
N LEU A 159 0.12 6.66 4.50
CA LEU A 159 -0.95 7.54 4.99
C LEU A 159 -0.89 8.93 4.37
N ILE A 160 0.31 9.48 4.17
CA ILE A 160 0.49 10.80 3.52
C ILE A 160 0.18 10.70 2.02
N ALA A 161 0.63 9.66 1.33
CA ALA A 161 0.34 9.47 -0.09
C ALA A 161 -1.17 9.32 -0.35
N GLN A 162 -1.90 8.69 0.56
CA GLN A 162 -3.35 8.49 0.45
C GLN A 162 -4.18 9.62 1.06
N ALA A 163 -3.56 10.62 1.67
CA ALA A 163 -4.30 11.64 2.42
C ALA A 163 -5.20 12.53 1.54
N GLY A 164 -4.80 12.80 0.28
CA GLY A 164 -5.53 13.72 -0.60
C GLY A 164 -5.82 15.06 0.09
N LYS A 165 -7.10 15.44 0.15
CA LYS A 165 -7.56 16.62 0.92
C LYS A 165 -7.56 16.41 2.44
N GLY A 166 -7.17 15.24 2.94
CA GLY A 166 -7.30 14.88 4.35
C GLY A 166 -8.74 14.61 4.80
N GLU A 167 -9.57 14.15 3.89
CA GLU A 167 -10.99 13.84 4.18
C GLU A 167 -11.22 12.41 4.68
N GLN A 168 -10.18 11.55 4.65
CA GLN A 168 -10.26 10.16 5.12
C GLN A 168 -9.43 9.94 6.39
N LEU A 169 -8.23 9.39 6.23
CA LEU A 169 -7.29 9.16 7.34
C LEU A 169 -6.28 10.31 7.39
N ARG A 170 -6.14 10.91 8.57
CA ARG A 170 -5.22 12.03 8.80
C ARG A 170 -4.12 11.59 9.75
N LEU A 171 -2.90 11.46 9.28
CA LEU A 171 -1.77 11.27 10.18
C LEU A 171 -1.54 12.55 10.99
N ARG A 172 -1.89 12.53 12.29
CA ARG A 172 -1.84 13.69 13.17
C ARG A 172 -0.64 13.67 14.12
N ALA A 173 -0.24 12.48 14.55
CA ALA A 173 0.86 12.35 15.48
C ALA A 173 1.63 11.04 15.32
N VAL A 174 2.88 11.09 15.77
CA VAL A 174 3.75 9.94 15.97
C VAL A 174 4.24 9.96 17.40
N VAL A 175 4.10 8.84 18.09
CA VAL A 175 4.59 8.69 19.48
C VAL A 175 5.90 7.92 19.47
N THR A 176 6.89 8.46 20.18
CA THR A 176 8.21 7.87 20.34
C THR A 176 8.72 8.08 21.77
N ARG A 177 9.82 7.46 22.15
CA ARG A 177 10.37 7.60 23.51
C ARG A 177 10.97 8.97 23.79
N SER A 178 11.40 9.67 22.75
CA SER A 178 11.98 11.01 22.81
C SER A 178 11.54 11.83 21.60
N SER A 179 11.39 13.15 21.80
CA SER A 179 11.07 14.14 20.75
C SER A 179 12.00 15.35 20.82
N SER A 180 13.26 15.18 21.23
CA SER A 180 14.26 16.25 21.19
C SER A 180 14.51 16.70 19.75
N ASN A 181 15.01 17.91 19.53
CA ASN A 181 15.30 18.44 18.20
C ASN A 181 16.27 17.53 17.42
N GLU A 182 17.26 16.94 18.11
CA GLU A 182 18.17 15.97 17.51
C GLU A 182 17.43 14.70 17.08
N ASP A 183 16.49 14.20 17.87
CA ASP A 183 15.67 13.03 17.49
C ASP A 183 14.72 13.36 16.34
N LEU A 184 14.15 14.57 16.30
CA LEU A 184 13.32 15.02 15.18
C LEU A 184 14.10 15.01 13.88
N ALA A 185 15.32 15.57 13.87
CA ALA A 185 16.19 15.62 12.71
C ALA A 185 16.55 14.20 12.20
N LYS A 186 16.95 13.28 13.11
CA LYS A 186 17.23 11.87 12.78
C LYS A 186 16.02 11.16 12.21
N ARG A 187 14.82 11.38 12.76
CA ARG A 187 13.58 10.75 12.30
C ARG A 187 13.14 11.29 10.95
N ALA A 188 13.32 12.60 10.72
CA ALA A 188 13.07 13.21 9.42
C ALA A 188 13.98 12.61 8.35
N ASP A 189 15.27 12.43 8.65
CA ASP A 189 16.23 11.83 7.72
C ASP A 189 15.87 10.38 7.39
N LEU A 190 15.56 9.58 8.41
CA LEU A 190 15.11 8.19 8.22
C LEU A 190 13.76 8.06 7.49
N LEU A 191 12.91 9.10 7.53
CA LEU A 191 11.67 9.14 6.73
C LEU A 191 11.97 9.52 5.27
N ARG A 192 12.91 10.45 5.05
CA ARG A 192 13.36 10.83 3.70
C ARG A 192 14.05 9.69 2.99
N ASN A 193 14.91 8.97 3.69
CA ASN A 193 15.82 7.98 3.12
C ASN A 193 15.64 6.64 3.82
N ASP A 194 15.21 5.62 3.08
CA ASP A 194 15.15 4.25 3.56
C ASP A 194 16.03 3.38 2.66
N SER A 195 16.96 2.63 3.26
CA SER A 195 17.95 1.83 2.52
C SER A 195 17.32 0.70 1.70
N VAL A 196 16.11 0.25 2.07
CA VAL A 196 15.42 -0.85 1.42
C VAL A 196 14.35 -0.35 0.46
N HIS A 197 13.59 0.69 0.87
CA HIS A 197 12.43 1.19 0.13
C HIS A 197 12.73 2.51 -0.63
N GLY A 198 13.98 2.97 -0.60
CA GLY A 198 14.41 4.16 -1.33
C GLY A 198 13.96 5.49 -0.70
N ALA A 199 14.22 6.57 -1.44
CA ALA A 199 13.86 7.91 -1.03
C ALA A 199 12.33 8.10 -0.99
N PHE A 200 11.85 8.91 -0.04
CA PHE A 200 10.46 9.34 -0.01
C PHE A 200 10.21 10.36 -1.14
N PRO A 201 9.24 10.14 -2.01
CA PRO A 201 8.95 11.05 -3.12
C PRO A 201 8.13 12.26 -2.64
N GLY A 202 8.68 13.05 -1.72
CA GLY A 202 7.99 14.18 -1.13
C GLY A 202 8.89 15.03 -0.24
N THR A 203 8.28 16.02 0.41
CA THR A 203 8.98 16.94 1.30
C THR A 203 8.82 16.53 2.76
N VAL A 204 9.90 16.62 3.52
CA VAL A 204 9.90 16.44 4.98
C VAL A 204 10.67 17.59 5.60
N ILE A 205 9.98 18.44 6.36
CA ILE A 205 10.55 19.61 7.05
C ILE A 205 10.43 19.38 8.55
N VAL A 206 11.47 19.74 9.30
CA VAL A 206 11.46 19.70 10.76
C VAL A 206 10.92 21.04 11.27
N ASP A 207 9.87 20.98 12.06
CA ASP A 207 9.32 22.12 12.80
C ASP A 207 9.66 21.95 14.29
N GLU A 208 10.82 22.48 14.67
CA GLU A 208 11.33 22.40 16.04
C GLU A 208 10.43 23.14 17.03
N ALA A 209 9.89 24.29 16.62
CA ALA A 209 9.07 25.13 17.49
C ALA A 209 7.79 24.40 17.94
N ASN A 210 7.24 23.58 17.06
CA ASN A 210 6.03 22.81 17.35
C ASN A 210 6.31 21.33 17.63
N SER A 211 7.55 20.90 17.74
CA SER A 211 7.92 19.47 17.85
C SER A 211 7.16 18.61 16.83
N ALA A 212 7.27 18.95 15.55
CA ALA A 212 6.52 18.31 14.46
C ALA A 212 7.39 18.06 13.24
N LEU A 213 6.94 17.12 12.39
CA LEU A 213 7.41 16.97 11.02
C LEU A 213 6.31 17.44 10.06
N ILE A 214 6.65 18.35 9.15
CA ILE A 214 5.75 18.75 8.07
C ILE A 214 6.07 17.88 6.85
N VAL A 215 5.17 16.97 6.51
CA VAL A 215 5.36 16.00 5.45
C VAL A 215 4.32 16.27 4.35
N ASN A 216 4.75 16.69 3.16
CA ASN A 216 3.87 17.12 2.07
C ASN A 216 2.78 18.11 2.55
N GLY A 217 3.12 19.06 3.44
CA GLY A 217 2.20 20.03 4.02
C GLY A 217 1.40 19.52 5.24
N HIS A 218 1.41 18.22 5.54
CA HIS A 218 0.76 17.67 6.73
C HIS A 218 1.64 17.86 7.95
N SER A 219 1.14 18.60 8.96
CA SER A 219 1.83 18.76 10.25
C SER A 219 1.58 17.55 11.13
N VAL A 220 2.62 16.73 11.32
CA VAL A 220 2.61 15.53 12.13
C VAL A 220 3.33 15.79 13.46
N ARG A 221 2.58 15.84 14.56
CA ARG A 221 3.13 16.09 15.89
C ARG A 221 4.00 14.91 16.36
N MET A 222 5.17 15.20 16.89
CA MET A 222 6.04 14.21 17.51
C MET A 222 5.87 14.26 19.03
N ILE A 223 5.29 13.20 19.60
CA ILE A 223 4.95 13.12 21.03
C ILE A 223 5.94 12.17 21.72
N ALA A 224 6.55 12.64 22.82
CA ALA A 224 7.39 11.79 23.66
C ALA A 224 6.55 11.10 24.74
N ALA A 225 6.51 9.77 24.71
CA ALA A 225 5.87 8.97 25.75
C ALA A 225 6.43 7.56 25.83
N SER A 226 6.47 7.00 27.03
CA SER A 226 6.84 5.61 27.30
C SER A 226 5.64 4.72 27.69
N ASP A 227 4.60 5.33 28.27
CA ASP A 227 3.37 4.65 28.65
C ASP A 227 2.22 5.08 27.70
N PRO A 228 1.64 4.14 26.98
CA PRO A 228 0.53 4.46 26.07
C PRO A 228 -0.71 4.97 26.78
N ALA A 229 -0.90 4.70 28.08
CA ALA A 229 -2.07 5.14 28.85
C ALA A 229 -1.96 6.59 29.35
N ALA A 230 -0.78 7.19 29.31
CA ALA A 230 -0.50 8.50 29.92
C ALA A 230 -0.70 9.70 28.96
N ILE A 231 -1.10 9.48 27.73
CA ILE A 231 -1.18 10.54 26.71
C ILE A 231 -2.59 11.13 26.68
N ASP A 232 -2.69 12.45 26.76
CA ASP A 232 -3.93 13.16 26.42
C ASP A 232 -3.84 13.71 24.99
N TYR A 233 -4.36 12.95 24.04
CA TYR A 233 -4.34 13.34 22.62
C TYR A 233 -5.25 14.54 22.34
N THR A 234 -6.27 14.77 23.18
CA THR A 234 -7.17 15.92 23.01
C THR A 234 -6.47 17.25 23.20
N SER A 235 -5.40 17.28 24.00
CA SER A 235 -4.54 18.48 24.16
C SER A 235 -3.83 18.89 22.86
N TYR A 236 -3.72 17.96 21.89
CA TYR A 236 -3.17 18.21 20.56
C TYR A 236 -4.28 18.37 19.49
N GLY A 237 -5.56 18.49 19.91
CA GLY A 237 -6.69 18.58 19.00
C GLY A 237 -6.93 17.28 18.22
N ILE A 238 -6.58 16.13 18.79
CA ILE A 238 -6.76 14.79 18.19
C ILE A 238 -7.92 14.11 18.93
N HIS A 239 -8.95 13.73 18.18
CA HIS A 239 -10.18 13.15 18.71
C HIS A 239 -10.58 11.92 17.92
N ASP A 240 -11.24 10.98 18.58
CA ASP A 240 -11.73 9.72 17.95
C ASP A 240 -10.65 8.98 17.15
N ALA A 241 -9.40 9.03 17.63
CA ALA A 241 -8.24 8.58 16.89
C ALA A 241 -8.17 7.05 16.77
N LEU A 242 -7.68 6.60 15.62
CA LEU A 242 -7.12 5.28 15.42
C LEU A 242 -5.64 5.31 15.81
N VAL A 243 -5.27 4.62 16.88
CA VAL A 243 -3.86 4.39 17.21
C VAL A 243 -3.37 3.14 16.52
N ILE A 244 -2.28 3.27 15.74
CA ILE A 244 -1.63 2.13 15.10
C ILE A 244 -0.34 1.82 15.87
N ASP A 245 -0.33 0.70 16.60
CA ASP A 245 0.85 0.25 17.35
C ASP A 245 1.81 -0.52 16.44
N ASN A 246 2.96 0.10 16.19
CA ASN A 246 4.04 -0.44 15.37
C ASN A 246 5.20 -0.99 16.20
N THR A 247 5.06 -1.03 17.53
CA THR A 247 6.14 -1.47 18.42
C THR A 247 6.23 -2.99 18.54
N GLY A 248 5.07 -3.67 18.46
CA GLY A 248 4.95 -5.10 18.68
C GLY A 248 5.31 -5.55 20.11
N ILE A 249 5.42 -4.61 21.06
CA ILE A 249 5.72 -4.88 22.48
C ILE A 249 4.51 -5.56 23.14
N ALA A 250 3.35 -4.91 23.06
CA ALA A 250 2.08 -5.50 23.47
C ALA A 250 1.39 -6.17 22.27
N ARG A 251 0.85 -7.37 22.48
CA ARG A 251 0.16 -8.11 21.42
C ARG A 251 -1.18 -8.70 21.89
N ASP A 252 -1.45 -8.64 23.16
CA ASP A 252 -2.69 -9.09 23.77
C ASP A 252 -3.64 -7.92 24.05
N ARG A 253 -4.87 -8.23 24.36
CA ARG A 253 -5.93 -7.25 24.62
C ARG A 253 -5.62 -6.35 25.82
N GLU A 254 -5.00 -6.89 26.87
CA GLU A 254 -4.66 -6.11 28.05
C GLU A 254 -3.62 -5.03 27.74
N GLY A 255 -2.54 -5.43 27.08
CA GLY A 255 -1.47 -4.51 26.73
C GLY A 255 -1.90 -3.45 25.71
N LEU A 256 -2.64 -3.85 24.66
CA LEU A 256 -3.16 -2.95 23.64
C LEU A 256 -4.27 -2.05 24.18
N GLY A 257 -5.07 -2.56 25.15
CA GLY A 257 -6.13 -1.80 25.82
C GLY A 257 -5.62 -0.58 26.60
N LYS A 258 -4.32 -0.50 26.90
CA LYS A 258 -3.73 0.69 27.50
C LYS A 258 -3.89 1.93 26.64
N HIS A 259 -3.82 1.80 25.31
CA HIS A 259 -4.07 2.90 24.39
C HIS A 259 -5.48 3.48 24.51
N LEU A 260 -6.48 2.64 24.76
CA LEU A 260 -7.88 3.08 24.90
C LEU A 260 -8.13 3.88 26.19
N LYS A 261 -7.20 3.83 27.16
CA LYS A 261 -7.27 4.66 28.38
C LYS A 261 -6.84 6.10 28.13
N SER A 262 -6.14 6.35 27.02
CA SER A 262 -5.72 7.69 26.62
C SER A 262 -6.90 8.47 26.03
N LYS A 263 -7.07 9.72 26.48
CA LYS A 263 -8.14 10.59 25.97
C LYS A 263 -7.95 10.85 24.48
N GLY A 264 -9.01 10.77 23.72
CA GLY A 264 -9.01 11.01 22.30
C GLY A 264 -8.80 9.76 21.44
N VAL A 265 -8.60 8.56 22.01
CA VAL A 265 -8.46 7.30 21.31
C VAL A 265 -9.77 6.52 21.30
N SER A 266 -10.17 6.00 20.16
CA SER A 266 -11.35 5.15 20.00
C SER A 266 -11.04 3.74 19.53
N LYS A 267 -9.96 3.57 18.77
CA LYS A 267 -9.56 2.28 18.21
C LYS A 267 -8.06 2.07 18.22
N VAL A 268 -7.68 0.79 18.26
CA VAL A 268 -6.27 0.37 18.21
C VAL A 268 -6.09 -0.68 17.12
N LEU A 269 -5.08 -0.48 16.27
CA LEU A 269 -4.64 -1.45 15.28
C LEU A 269 -3.19 -1.85 15.57
N LEU A 270 -2.95 -3.13 15.79
CA LEU A 270 -1.60 -3.68 15.93
C LEU A 270 -1.05 -4.10 14.56
N THR A 271 0.18 -3.71 14.23
CA THR A 271 0.87 -4.12 12.99
C THR A 271 1.73 -5.40 13.15
N ALA A 272 1.34 -6.25 14.07
CA ALA A 272 1.97 -7.54 14.34
C ALA A 272 0.89 -8.56 14.70
N PRO A 273 1.17 -9.88 14.68
CA PRO A 273 0.17 -10.88 15.05
C PRO A 273 -0.35 -10.66 16.46
N GLY A 274 -1.68 -10.53 16.60
CA GLY A 274 -2.39 -10.48 17.86
C GLY A 274 -2.32 -11.81 18.62
N LYS A 275 -2.39 -11.74 19.93
CA LYS A 275 -2.42 -12.91 20.83
C LYS A 275 -3.75 -12.97 21.59
N GLY A 276 -4.12 -14.19 22.00
CA GLY A 276 -5.36 -14.42 22.76
C GLY A 276 -6.60 -14.20 21.89
N ASP A 277 -7.47 -13.32 22.34
CA ASP A 277 -8.74 -12.97 21.70
C ASP A 277 -8.67 -11.73 20.79
N VAL A 278 -7.46 -11.20 20.52
CA VAL A 278 -7.30 -10.07 19.59
C VAL A 278 -7.55 -10.54 18.16
N PRO A 279 -8.54 -9.99 17.45
CA PRO A 279 -8.85 -10.41 16.08
C PRO A 279 -7.68 -10.15 15.12
N ASN A 280 -7.21 -11.20 14.45
CA ASN A 280 -6.26 -11.11 13.35
C ASN A 280 -7.03 -10.95 12.04
N VAL A 281 -6.97 -9.76 11.44
CA VAL A 281 -7.74 -9.41 10.24
C VAL A 281 -6.84 -9.43 9.02
N VAL A 282 -7.28 -10.16 7.99
CA VAL A 282 -6.72 -10.13 6.63
C VAL A 282 -7.78 -9.53 5.71
N TYR A 283 -7.49 -8.35 5.20
CA TYR A 283 -8.43 -7.61 4.35
C TYR A 283 -8.74 -8.40 3.06
N GLY A 284 -10.00 -8.42 2.68
CA GLY A 284 -10.50 -9.20 1.54
C GLY A 284 -10.86 -10.65 1.90
N VAL A 285 -10.59 -11.10 3.14
CA VAL A 285 -10.86 -12.49 3.55
C VAL A 285 -11.82 -12.57 4.74
N ASN A 286 -11.49 -11.94 5.87
CA ASN A 286 -12.26 -12.11 7.10
C ASN A 286 -12.70 -10.82 7.80
N GLN A 287 -12.54 -9.64 7.19
CA GLN A 287 -12.93 -8.38 7.82
C GLN A 287 -14.43 -8.31 8.15
N GLU A 288 -15.27 -8.98 7.36
CA GLU A 288 -16.72 -9.00 7.57
C GLU A 288 -17.15 -9.89 8.76
N ALA A 289 -16.23 -10.72 9.28
CA ALA A 289 -16.50 -11.57 10.42
C ALA A 289 -16.53 -10.80 11.76
N PHE A 290 -16.11 -9.54 11.76
CA PHE A 290 -15.98 -8.73 12.97
C PHE A 290 -16.88 -7.50 12.91
N ASP A 291 -17.61 -7.25 14.00
CA ASP A 291 -18.38 -6.02 14.18
C ASP A 291 -17.43 -4.87 14.56
N HIS A 292 -17.03 -4.11 13.57
CA HIS A 292 -16.12 -2.98 13.74
C HIS A 292 -16.71 -1.82 14.57
N HIS A 293 -18.00 -1.83 14.87
CA HIS A 293 -18.61 -0.86 15.78
C HIS A 293 -18.41 -1.25 17.25
N LYS A 294 -18.39 -2.55 17.53
CA LYS A 294 -18.21 -3.09 18.89
C LYS A 294 -16.74 -3.34 19.21
N GLU A 295 -16.02 -3.91 18.27
CA GLU A 295 -14.59 -4.20 18.47
C GLU A 295 -13.73 -2.94 18.34
N GLN A 296 -12.86 -2.73 19.32
CA GLN A 296 -11.99 -1.57 19.37
C GLN A 296 -10.51 -1.91 19.15
N ILE A 297 -10.13 -3.18 19.24
CA ILE A 297 -8.73 -3.62 19.13
C ILE A 297 -8.63 -4.68 18.04
N PHE A 298 -7.83 -4.39 17.03
CA PHE A 298 -7.57 -5.29 15.91
C PHE A 298 -6.09 -5.51 15.71
N SER A 299 -5.76 -6.61 15.05
CA SER A 299 -4.43 -6.88 14.52
C SER A 299 -4.49 -7.01 13.00
N ALA A 300 -3.53 -6.43 12.30
CA ALA A 300 -3.33 -6.64 10.87
C ALA A 300 -2.64 -8.00 10.55
N ALA A 301 -2.61 -8.92 11.50
CA ALA A 301 -1.97 -10.23 11.39
C ALA A 301 -0.46 -10.17 11.07
N SER A 302 0.12 -11.24 10.53
CA SER A 302 1.53 -11.28 10.11
C SER A 302 1.70 -11.03 8.62
N CYS A 303 2.91 -10.64 8.21
CA CYS A 303 3.27 -10.51 6.80
C CYS A 303 3.01 -11.82 6.02
N THR A 304 3.42 -12.96 6.56
CA THR A 304 3.19 -14.28 5.95
C THR A 304 1.70 -14.59 5.84
N THR A 305 0.91 -14.28 6.87
CA THR A 305 -0.54 -14.49 6.85
C THR A 305 -1.19 -13.64 5.76
N ASN A 306 -0.83 -12.36 5.65
CA ASN A 306 -1.36 -11.49 4.61
C ASN A 306 -0.93 -11.90 3.18
N ALA A 307 0.25 -12.49 3.03
CA ALA A 307 0.73 -12.94 1.73
C ALA A 307 -0.02 -14.19 1.24
N ILE A 308 -0.30 -15.17 2.12
CA ILE A 308 -0.77 -16.48 1.69
C ILE A 308 -2.27 -16.68 1.84
N VAL A 309 -2.90 -16.10 2.85
CA VAL A 309 -4.31 -16.36 3.16
C VAL A 309 -5.26 -15.95 2.03
N PRO A 310 -5.09 -14.81 1.33
CA PRO A 310 -5.93 -14.48 0.19
C PRO A 310 -5.86 -15.52 -0.94
N VAL A 311 -4.66 -16.08 -1.20
CA VAL A 311 -4.46 -17.13 -2.21
C VAL A 311 -5.15 -18.43 -1.78
N LEU A 312 -4.94 -18.84 -0.52
CA LEU A 312 -5.57 -20.04 0.02
C LEU A 312 -7.10 -19.92 0.08
N ALA A 313 -7.63 -18.73 0.36
CA ALA A 313 -9.06 -18.50 0.35
C ALA A 313 -9.67 -18.75 -1.05
N VAL A 314 -9.01 -18.30 -2.10
CA VAL A 314 -9.45 -18.54 -3.47
C VAL A 314 -9.38 -20.04 -3.81
N ILE A 315 -8.26 -20.70 -3.50
CA ILE A 315 -8.07 -22.14 -3.79
C ILE A 315 -9.09 -22.97 -3.00
N GLU A 316 -9.28 -22.70 -1.71
CA GLU A 316 -10.27 -23.41 -0.89
C GLU A 316 -11.70 -23.23 -1.40
N ASN A 317 -12.07 -22.02 -1.80
CA ASN A 317 -13.41 -21.73 -2.29
C ASN A 317 -13.72 -22.37 -3.66
N VAL A 318 -12.71 -22.52 -4.53
CA VAL A 318 -12.91 -23.02 -5.89
C VAL A 318 -12.71 -24.53 -5.97
N PHE A 319 -11.68 -25.06 -5.31
CA PHE A 319 -11.24 -26.46 -5.45
C PHE A 319 -11.36 -27.27 -4.17
N GLY A 320 -11.38 -26.61 -3.00
CA GLY A 320 -11.18 -27.25 -1.71
C GLY A 320 -9.70 -27.63 -1.46
N ILE A 321 -9.29 -27.65 -0.22
CA ILE A 321 -7.95 -28.07 0.20
C ILE A 321 -8.08 -29.24 1.17
N GLU A 322 -7.53 -30.39 0.79
CA GLU A 322 -7.46 -31.56 1.67
C GLU A 322 -6.25 -31.49 2.60
N ARG A 323 -5.07 -31.24 2.04
CA ARG A 323 -3.80 -31.13 2.76
C ARG A 323 -2.86 -30.19 2.01
N GLY A 324 -1.97 -29.55 2.74
CA GLY A 324 -0.94 -28.69 2.14
C GLY A 324 0.25 -28.48 3.04
N HIS A 325 1.40 -28.16 2.42
CA HIS A 325 2.60 -27.73 3.10
C HIS A 325 2.97 -26.33 2.62
N ILE A 326 3.32 -25.46 3.56
CA ILE A 326 3.69 -24.07 3.30
C ILE A 326 5.17 -23.91 3.61
N GLU A 327 5.94 -23.56 2.59
CA GLU A 327 7.32 -23.15 2.76
C GLU A 327 7.46 -21.66 2.50
N THR A 328 8.02 -20.93 3.49
CA THR A 328 8.28 -19.50 3.34
C THR A 328 9.77 -19.24 3.25
N ILE A 329 10.22 -18.73 2.12
CA ILE A 329 11.55 -18.15 1.96
C ILE A 329 11.45 -16.69 2.42
N HIS A 330 11.97 -16.42 3.61
CA HIS A 330 11.68 -15.18 4.32
C HIS A 330 12.93 -14.31 4.48
N SER A 331 12.81 -13.02 4.25
CA SER A 331 13.87 -12.06 4.53
C SER A 331 14.25 -12.07 6.02
N TYR A 332 15.49 -11.71 6.33
CA TYR A 332 15.87 -11.47 7.73
C TYR A 332 15.16 -10.25 8.31
N THR A 333 15.02 -10.21 9.61
CA THR A 333 14.38 -9.11 10.35
C THR A 333 15.25 -8.74 11.56
N ASN A 334 14.91 -7.63 12.24
CA ASN A 334 15.60 -7.19 13.45
C ASN A 334 15.56 -8.22 14.62
N ASP A 335 14.75 -9.26 14.52
CA ASP A 335 14.76 -10.37 15.46
C ASP A 335 16.05 -11.20 15.35
N GLN A 336 16.61 -11.32 14.14
CA GLN A 336 17.91 -11.93 13.90
C GLN A 336 19.05 -10.96 14.24
N LYS A 337 20.22 -11.50 14.51
CA LYS A 337 21.41 -10.71 14.85
C LYS A 337 22.21 -10.39 13.59
N ILE A 338 22.77 -9.18 13.50
CA ILE A 338 23.67 -8.78 12.40
C ILE A 338 24.95 -9.64 12.43
N LEU A 339 25.55 -9.78 13.61
CA LEU A 339 26.66 -10.68 13.90
C LEU A 339 26.23 -11.69 14.95
N ASP A 340 27.00 -12.77 15.11
CA ASP A 340 26.72 -13.81 16.11
C ASP A 340 26.56 -13.23 17.52
N GLN A 341 25.39 -13.42 18.10
CA GLN A 341 25.03 -12.90 19.43
C GLN A 341 24.02 -13.83 20.11
N ALA A 342 23.98 -13.80 21.45
CA ALA A 342 23.00 -14.56 22.20
C ALA A 342 21.56 -14.27 21.78
N HIS A 343 20.78 -15.33 21.56
CA HIS A 343 19.37 -15.31 21.22
C HIS A 343 18.69 -16.56 21.78
N SER A 344 17.40 -16.48 22.12
CA SER A 344 16.62 -17.63 22.62
C SER A 344 16.53 -18.77 21.61
N ASP A 345 16.47 -18.45 20.33
CA ASP A 345 16.60 -19.40 19.22
C ASP A 345 18.08 -19.38 18.73
N GLN A 346 18.79 -20.49 18.91
CA GLN A 346 20.21 -20.60 18.55
C GLN A 346 20.48 -20.37 17.06
N ARG A 347 19.54 -20.68 16.18
CA ARG A 347 19.68 -20.45 14.74
C ARG A 347 19.58 -18.95 14.43
N ARG A 348 18.69 -18.22 15.10
CA ARG A 348 18.54 -16.76 14.97
C ARG A 348 19.67 -15.97 15.65
N ALA A 349 20.50 -16.64 16.43
CA ALA A 349 21.71 -16.09 17.03
C ALA A 349 22.84 -15.86 16.01
N ARG A 350 22.75 -16.45 14.83
CA ARG A 350 23.76 -16.38 13.77
C ARG A 350 23.59 -15.13 12.92
N ALA A 351 24.70 -14.70 12.30
CA ALA A 351 24.76 -13.52 11.44
C ALA A 351 23.73 -13.60 10.29
N ALA A 352 22.74 -12.71 10.30
CA ALA A 352 21.58 -12.75 9.41
C ALA A 352 21.96 -12.64 7.93
N ALA A 353 22.95 -11.81 7.61
CA ALA A 353 23.39 -11.55 6.23
C ALA A 353 24.27 -12.68 5.64
N LEU A 354 24.63 -13.69 6.43
CA LEU A 354 25.55 -14.77 6.01
C LEU A 354 24.92 -16.16 6.08
N ASN A 355 23.77 -16.32 6.73
CA ASN A 355 23.21 -17.63 7.05
C ASN A 355 21.78 -17.79 6.53
N MET A 356 21.54 -18.94 5.90
CA MET A 356 20.18 -19.44 5.65
C MET A 356 19.79 -20.35 6.81
N ILE A 357 18.70 -20.00 7.51
CA ILE A 357 18.31 -20.72 8.71
C ILE A 357 16.88 -21.25 8.61
N PRO A 358 16.67 -22.58 8.68
CA PRO A 358 15.34 -23.12 8.92
C PRO A 358 14.86 -22.71 10.31
N THR A 359 13.63 -22.29 10.41
CA THR A 359 13.01 -21.90 11.69
C THR A 359 11.53 -22.26 11.69
N SER A 360 10.97 -22.38 12.89
CA SER A 360 9.54 -22.58 13.01
C SER A 360 8.76 -21.36 12.50
N THR A 361 7.60 -21.63 11.93
CA THR A 361 6.64 -20.58 11.56
C THR A 361 5.32 -20.83 12.27
N GLY A 362 4.71 -19.77 12.77
CA GLY A 362 3.33 -19.81 13.26
C GLY A 362 2.29 -19.71 12.13
N ALA A 363 2.71 -19.75 10.87
CA ALA A 363 1.86 -19.48 9.72
C ALA A 363 0.67 -20.44 9.64
N ALA A 364 0.89 -21.75 9.75
CA ALA A 364 -0.20 -22.74 9.67
C ALA A 364 -1.27 -22.52 10.76
N LYS A 365 -0.84 -22.17 11.99
CA LYS A 365 -1.76 -21.82 13.06
C LYS A 365 -2.49 -20.51 12.76
N ALA A 366 -1.77 -19.46 12.36
CA ALA A 366 -2.35 -18.15 12.07
C ALA A 366 -3.32 -18.21 10.87
N ILE A 367 -3.05 -19.06 9.85
CA ILE A 367 -3.96 -19.30 8.74
C ILE A 367 -5.26 -19.91 9.25
N SER A 368 -5.21 -20.88 10.17
CA SER A 368 -6.43 -21.51 10.71
C SER A 368 -7.23 -20.59 11.63
N GLU A 369 -6.66 -19.50 12.14
CA GLU A 369 -7.40 -18.44 12.83
C GLU A 369 -8.22 -17.59 11.87
N VAL A 370 -7.72 -17.36 10.64
CA VAL A 370 -8.37 -16.55 9.58
C VAL A 370 -9.30 -17.40 8.71
N LEU A 371 -8.87 -18.63 8.38
CA LEU A 371 -9.61 -19.63 7.59
C LEU A 371 -9.83 -20.89 8.45
N PRO A 372 -10.85 -20.92 9.33
CA PRO A 372 -11.06 -22.03 10.27
C PRO A 372 -11.25 -23.41 9.60
N GLN A 373 -11.76 -23.44 8.37
CA GLN A 373 -11.94 -24.66 7.58
C GLN A 373 -10.63 -25.34 7.19
N LEU A 374 -9.48 -24.64 7.27
CA LEU A 374 -8.15 -25.18 7.01
C LEU A 374 -7.44 -25.69 8.26
N LYS A 375 -8.12 -25.70 9.41
CA LYS A 375 -7.53 -26.19 10.67
C LYS A 375 -7.13 -27.66 10.55
N GLY A 376 -5.84 -27.93 10.81
CA GLY A 376 -5.27 -29.28 10.77
C GLY A 376 -4.97 -29.82 9.36
N LYS A 377 -5.27 -29.05 8.31
CA LYS A 377 -4.97 -29.44 6.92
C LYS A 377 -3.59 -28.97 6.44
N LEU A 378 -3.03 -27.94 7.11
CA LEU A 378 -1.79 -27.28 6.68
C LEU A 378 -0.70 -27.45 7.72
N ASP A 379 0.54 -27.69 7.22
CA ASP A 379 1.77 -27.61 7.97
C ASP A 379 2.70 -26.58 7.31
N GLY A 380 3.79 -26.19 7.99
CA GLY A 380 4.66 -25.19 7.41
C GLY A 380 6.04 -25.06 8.04
N LEU A 381 6.97 -24.63 7.19
CA LEU A 381 8.35 -24.32 7.51
C LEU A 381 8.70 -22.92 7.02
N ALA A 382 9.58 -22.23 7.73
CA ALA A 382 10.19 -20.99 7.25
C ALA A 382 11.70 -21.15 7.13
N VAL A 383 12.26 -20.67 6.04
CA VAL A 383 13.70 -20.50 5.85
C VAL A 383 14.01 -19.02 5.79
N ARG A 384 14.76 -18.50 6.76
CA ARG A 384 15.27 -17.13 6.72
C ARG A 384 16.51 -17.11 5.84
N VAL A 385 16.54 -16.16 4.90
CA VAL A 385 17.61 -16.02 3.91
C VAL A 385 18.25 -14.64 3.99
N PRO A 386 19.49 -14.46 3.51
CA PRO A 386 20.22 -13.19 3.57
C PRO A 386 19.72 -12.18 2.52
N VAL A 387 18.43 -11.86 2.55
CA VAL A 387 17.81 -10.80 1.75
C VAL A 387 17.04 -9.85 2.69
N GLU A 388 17.08 -8.58 2.39
CA GLU A 388 16.50 -7.52 3.22
C GLU A 388 15.00 -7.33 3.02
N LEU A 389 14.48 -7.77 1.86
CA LEU A 389 13.07 -7.64 1.48
C LEU A 389 12.59 -8.90 0.77
N ALA A 390 11.43 -9.39 1.17
CA ALA A 390 10.74 -10.45 0.44
C ALA A 390 10.01 -9.85 -0.77
N ARG A 391 10.23 -10.41 -1.95
CA ARG A 391 9.47 -10.10 -3.17
C ARG A 391 8.58 -11.28 -3.50
N SER A 392 7.30 -11.17 -3.16
CA SER A 392 6.32 -12.22 -3.47
C SER A 392 5.83 -12.18 -4.92
N GLU A 393 5.85 -11.01 -5.56
CA GLU A 393 5.27 -10.81 -6.90
C GLU A 393 6.09 -11.48 -8.02
N GLU A 394 7.41 -11.49 -7.93
CA GLU A 394 8.27 -12.11 -8.95
C GLU A 394 8.23 -13.64 -8.92
N HIS A 395 7.99 -14.23 -7.76
CA HIS A 395 7.94 -15.69 -7.62
C HIS A 395 6.61 -16.30 -8.06
N THR A 396 5.50 -15.61 -7.91
CA THR A 396 4.19 -16.08 -8.39
C THR A 396 4.09 -16.06 -9.92
N SER A 397 4.75 -15.13 -10.61
CA SER A 397 4.77 -15.09 -12.07
C SER A 397 5.61 -16.20 -12.69
N GLU A 398 6.71 -16.62 -12.07
CA GLU A 398 7.53 -17.74 -12.53
C GLU A 398 6.86 -19.11 -12.34
N LEU A 399 6.12 -19.30 -11.26
CA LEU A 399 5.35 -20.52 -11.03
C LEU A 399 4.19 -20.67 -12.02
N GLN A 400 3.53 -19.59 -12.41
CA GLN A 400 2.48 -19.60 -13.42
C GLN A 400 3.00 -19.85 -14.86
N SER A 401 4.27 -19.56 -15.13
CA SER A 401 4.86 -19.81 -16.45
C SER A 401 5.34 -21.25 -16.67
N ARG A 402 5.34 -22.08 -15.62
CA ARG A 402 5.79 -23.49 -15.66
C ARG A 402 4.65 -24.51 -15.53
N LEU A 403 3.42 -24.06 -15.36
CA LEU A 403 2.20 -24.86 -15.42
C LEU A 403 1.46 -24.59 -16.73
#